data_314b6f714c83ba0804987fc89fb362b1
#
_entry.id   314b6f714c83ba0804987fc89fb362b1
#
_cell.length_a   1.000
_cell.length_b   1.000
_cell.length_c   1.000
_cell.angle_alpha   90.00
_cell.angle_beta   90.00
_cell.angle_gamma   90.00
#
_symmetry.space_group_name_H-M   'P 1'
#
loop_
_entity.id
_entity.type
_entity.pdbx_description
1 polymer ?
#
loop_
_entity_poly.entity_id
_entity_poly.type
_entity_poly.pdbx_seq_one_letter_code
_entity_poly.pdbx_strand_id
1 'polypeptide(L)'
;MGGKSGSNPRRANGHRRDMTVKWLRSQRRPCWICVAFGKSGAIDYSLPAGHPYAFECDELVPVSRGGSPFSRSNVDAAHRCCNQWRGNRSVEEVLAIARSGGQPKGKEITGKPPKVTSVRGVSSHLSE
;
A
#
# COMPACT_ATOMS: atom_id res chain seq x y z
N MET A 1 22.12 24.56 -20.44
CA MET A 1 21.68 24.45 -20.16
C MET A 1 21.03 24.28 -19.68
N GLY A 2 20.99 24.37 -19.54
CA GLY A 2 20.34 24.17 -18.93
C GLY A 2 19.67 23.97 -18.76
N GLY A 3 19.47 23.84 -18.65
CA GLY A 3 18.74 23.58 -18.18
C GLY A 3 18.21 23.21 -18.11
N LYS A 4 18.24 23.11 -18.05
CA LYS A 4 17.65 22.67 -17.85
C LYS A 4 17.02 22.57 -17.16
N SER A 5 17.21 22.96 -17.27
CA SER A 5 16.72 23.22 -16.15
C SER A 5 15.47 22.63 -15.71
N GLY A 6 14.53 22.94 -15.81
CA GLY A 6 13.34 22.40 -15.29
C GLY A 6 13.05 21.02 -15.76
N SER A 7 13.97 20.46 -16.44
CA SER A 7 13.73 19.16 -17.01
C SER A 7 14.35 18.04 -16.23
N ASN A 8 14.52 18.23 -14.95
CA ASN A 8 15.03 17.18 -14.10
C ASN A 8 14.04 16.02 -14.09
N PRO A 9 14.36 14.88 -14.70
CA PRO A 9 13.40 13.76 -14.76
C PRO A 9 13.03 13.22 -13.39
N ARG A 10 13.98 13.23 -12.48
CA ARG A 10 13.72 12.72 -11.14
C ARG A 10 12.66 13.58 -10.45
N ARG A 11 12.75 14.89 -10.62
CA ARG A 11 11.76 15.77 -10.01
C ARG A 11 10.40 15.62 -10.66
N ALA A 12 10.37 15.51 -11.97
CA ALA A 12 9.10 15.32 -12.67
C ALA A 12 8.46 14.01 -12.27
N ASN A 13 9.24 12.95 -12.16
CA ASN A 13 8.71 11.65 -11.78
C ASN A 13 8.25 11.65 -10.33
N GLY A 14 8.93 12.39 -9.47
CA GLY A 14 8.52 12.53 -8.09
C GLY A 14 7.16 13.19 -7.99
N HIS A 15 6.94 14.23 -8.78
CA HIS A 15 5.65 14.91 -8.78
C HIS A 15 4.55 13.97 -9.27
N ARG A 16 4.80 13.23 -10.33
CA ARG A 16 3.81 12.30 -10.86
C ARG A 16 3.49 11.22 -9.85
N ARG A 17 4.50 10.74 -9.16
CA ARG A 17 4.28 9.74 -8.12
C ARG A 17 3.44 10.32 -6.99
N ASP A 18 3.74 11.54 -6.59
CA ASP A 18 2.97 12.18 -5.53
C ASP A 18 1.50 12.31 -5.90
N MET A 19 1.23 12.64 -7.15
CA MET A 19 -0.16 12.74 -7.60
C MET A 19 -0.85 11.38 -7.57
N THR A 20 -0.12 10.34 -7.95
CA THR A 20 -0.67 8.98 -7.92
C THR A 20 -0.95 8.56 -6.49
N VAL A 21 -0.05 8.86 -5.57
CA VAL A 21 -0.25 8.53 -4.16
C VAL A 21 -1.46 9.26 -3.61
N LYS A 22 -1.60 10.54 -3.94
CA LYS A 22 -2.77 11.29 -3.49
C LYS A 22 -4.04 10.70 -4.03
N TRP A 23 -4.03 10.34 -5.30
CA TRP A 23 -5.20 9.73 -5.91
C TRP A 23 -5.55 8.42 -5.19
N LEU A 24 -4.55 7.57 -4.99
CA LEU A 24 -4.80 6.28 -4.35
C LEU A 24 -5.34 6.47 -2.93
N ARG A 25 -4.74 7.40 -2.21
CA ARG A 25 -5.19 7.69 -0.85
C ARG A 25 -6.66 8.11 -0.84
N SER A 26 -7.07 8.87 -1.83
CA SER A 26 -8.45 9.34 -1.90
C SER A 26 -9.44 8.21 -2.17
N GLN A 27 -8.97 7.09 -2.68
CA GLN A 27 -9.83 5.95 -2.97
C GLN A 27 -10.24 5.18 -1.71
N ARG A 28 -9.53 5.38 -0.61
CA ARG A 28 -9.81 4.75 0.68
C ARG A 28 -9.95 3.24 0.57
N ARG A 29 -9.09 2.63 -0.21
CA ARG A 29 -9.12 1.19 -0.40
C ARG A 29 -8.61 0.48 0.84
N PRO A 30 -9.01 -0.79 1.03
CA PRO A 30 -8.42 -1.61 2.08
C PRO A 30 -7.00 -2.05 1.70
N CYS A 31 -6.28 -2.57 2.67
CA CYS A 31 -4.95 -3.13 2.43
C CYS A 31 -5.09 -4.38 1.57
N TRP A 32 -4.50 -4.35 0.37
CA TRP A 32 -4.67 -5.46 -0.56
C TRP A 32 -4.06 -6.76 0.00
N ILE A 33 -3.01 -6.63 0.82
CA ILE A 33 -2.36 -7.80 1.40
C ILE A 33 -3.28 -8.45 2.42
N CYS A 34 -3.84 -7.66 3.31
CA CYS A 34 -4.78 -8.20 4.29
C CYS A 34 -5.97 -8.87 3.60
N VAL A 35 -6.48 -8.23 2.55
CA VAL A 35 -7.60 -8.81 1.81
C VAL A 35 -7.20 -10.15 1.21
N ALA A 36 -5.99 -10.25 0.68
CA ALA A 36 -5.50 -11.51 0.13
C ALA A 36 -5.49 -12.61 1.17
N PHE A 37 -5.30 -12.26 2.44
CA PHE A 37 -5.29 -13.24 3.52
C PHE A 37 -6.67 -13.39 4.19
N GLY A 38 -7.70 -12.87 3.56
CA GLY A 38 -9.06 -13.05 4.05
C GLY A 38 -9.47 -12.10 5.16
N LYS A 39 -8.72 -11.04 5.36
CA LYS A 39 -9.04 -10.05 6.38
C LYS A 39 -9.70 -8.85 5.74
N SER A 40 -10.35 -8.02 6.56
CA SER A 40 -11.03 -6.85 6.02
C SER A 40 -10.06 -5.85 5.39
N GLY A 41 -8.88 -5.74 5.96
CA GLY A 41 -7.90 -4.82 5.44
C GLY A 41 -8.16 -3.35 5.72
N ALA A 42 -9.09 -3.05 6.61
CA ALA A 42 -9.42 -1.66 6.88
C ALA A 42 -8.18 -0.87 7.26
N ILE A 43 -8.02 0.30 6.65
CA ILE A 43 -6.89 1.19 6.93
C ILE A 43 -7.44 2.47 7.54
N ASP A 44 -6.84 2.88 8.64
CA ASP A 44 -7.16 4.18 9.23
C ASP A 44 -6.28 5.22 8.55
N TYR A 45 -6.88 5.94 7.61
CA TYR A 45 -6.13 6.91 6.80
C TYR A 45 -5.75 8.16 7.57
N SER A 46 -6.17 8.28 8.83
CA SER A 46 -5.77 9.42 9.64
C SER A 46 -4.45 9.21 10.37
N LEU A 47 -3.94 7.99 10.35
CA LEU A 47 -2.68 7.71 11.05
C LEU A 47 -1.52 8.43 10.37
N PRO A 48 -0.57 8.92 11.15
CA PRO A 48 0.56 9.63 10.58
C PRO A 48 1.50 8.70 9.84
N ALA A 49 2.19 9.27 8.87
CA ALA A 49 3.19 8.52 8.13
C ALA A 49 4.19 7.91 9.11
N GLY A 50 4.60 6.70 8.85
CA GLY A 50 5.54 6.00 9.72
C GLY A 50 4.88 5.13 10.77
N HIS A 51 3.60 5.35 11.02
CA HIS A 51 2.88 4.47 11.94
C HIS A 51 2.80 3.08 11.30
N PRO A 52 2.99 1.99 12.08
CA PRO A 52 2.98 0.65 11.49
C PRO A 52 1.74 0.31 10.70
N TYR A 53 0.62 0.88 11.05
CA TYR A 53 -0.63 0.58 10.36
C TYR A 53 -1.10 1.71 9.46
N ALA A 54 -0.21 2.68 9.17
CA ALA A 54 -0.56 3.77 8.29
C ALA A 54 -0.69 3.28 6.85
N PHE A 55 -1.43 4.04 6.06
CA PHE A 55 -1.52 3.81 4.64
C PHE A 55 -0.17 3.97 3.98
N GLU A 56 0.14 3.07 3.07
CA GLU A 56 1.26 3.24 2.14
C GLU A 56 0.82 2.85 0.75
N CYS A 57 1.44 3.49 -0.23
CA CYS A 57 1.21 3.17 -1.63
C CYS A 57 2.20 2.09 -2.02
N ASP A 58 1.69 0.93 -2.37
CA ASP A 58 2.51 -0.23 -2.74
C ASP A 58 2.57 -0.33 -4.26
N GLU A 59 3.77 -0.41 -4.81
CA GLU A 59 3.97 -0.64 -6.23
C GLU A 59 3.88 -2.14 -6.47
N LEU A 60 2.85 -2.56 -7.18
CA LEU A 60 2.61 -4.00 -7.38
C LEU A 60 3.77 -4.66 -8.11
N VAL A 61 4.26 -4.02 -9.16
CA VAL A 61 5.51 -4.42 -9.81
C VAL A 61 6.51 -3.32 -9.51
N PRO A 62 7.59 -3.61 -8.79
CA PRO A 62 8.53 -2.56 -8.43
C PRO A 62 9.26 -2.01 -9.63
N VAL A 63 9.74 -0.79 -9.48
CA VAL A 63 10.49 -0.13 -10.54
C VAL A 63 11.67 -0.99 -10.97
N SER A 64 12.33 -1.63 -10.02
CA SER A 64 13.48 -2.49 -10.32
C SER A 64 13.12 -3.66 -11.23
N ARG A 65 11.84 -3.96 -11.37
CA ARG A 65 11.38 -5.03 -12.25
C ARG A 65 10.54 -4.50 -13.39
N GLY A 66 10.66 -3.22 -13.69
CA GLY A 66 9.98 -2.65 -14.83
C GLY A 66 8.63 -2.02 -14.53
N GLY A 67 8.24 -1.96 -13.28
CA GLY A 67 6.97 -1.34 -12.94
C GLY A 67 7.04 0.16 -12.96
N SER A 68 5.90 0.79 -13.12
CA SER A 68 5.81 2.23 -13.10
C SER A 68 5.52 2.71 -11.68
N PRO A 69 6.28 3.70 -11.20
CA PRO A 69 6.01 4.23 -9.86
C PRO A 69 4.81 5.16 -9.79
N PHE A 70 4.23 5.52 -10.93
CA PHE A 70 3.14 6.48 -10.94
C PHE A 70 1.93 6.04 -11.77
N SER A 71 1.92 4.81 -12.24
CA SER A 71 0.76 4.31 -12.96
C SER A 71 -0.29 3.85 -11.96
N ARG A 72 -1.52 4.34 -12.13
CA ARG A 72 -2.59 3.96 -11.23
C ARG A 72 -2.87 2.47 -11.25
N SER A 73 -2.59 1.82 -12.37
CA SER A 73 -2.80 0.38 -12.47
C SER A 73 -1.71 -0.42 -11.79
N ASN A 74 -0.63 0.21 -11.38
CA ASN A 74 0.48 -0.49 -10.75
C ASN A 74 0.63 -0.18 -9.27
N VAL A 75 -0.38 0.42 -8.65
CA VAL A 75 -0.29 0.74 -7.23
C VAL A 75 -1.54 0.24 -6.52
N ASP A 76 -1.39 -0.06 -5.26
CA ASP A 76 -2.53 -0.38 -4.42
C ASP A 76 -2.20 0.00 -2.97
N ALA A 77 -3.24 0.06 -2.16
CA ALA A 77 -3.10 0.48 -0.78
C ALA A 77 -2.66 -0.68 0.09
N ALA A 78 -1.80 -0.40 1.05
CA ALA A 78 -1.38 -1.40 2.01
C ALA A 78 -1.08 -0.72 3.34
N HIS A 79 -1.20 -1.47 4.42
CA HIS A 79 -0.66 -1.02 5.68
C HIS A 79 0.86 -1.00 5.55
N ARG A 80 1.49 -0.05 6.20
CA ARG A 80 2.95 0.03 6.18
C ARG A 80 3.59 -1.29 6.60
N CYS A 81 3.10 -1.88 7.67
CA CYS A 81 3.67 -3.14 8.15
C CYS A 81 3.49 -4.27 7.16
N CYS A 82 2.35 -4.31 6.47
CA CYS A 82 2.12 -5.33 5.46
C CYS A 82 3.05 -5.13 4.28
N ASN A 83 3.23 -3.88 3.88
CA ASN A 83 4.12 -3.56 2.78
C ASN A 83 5.56 -3.95 3.12
N GLN A 84 5.97 -3.71 4.36
CA GLN A 84 7.30 -4.10 4.80
C GLN A 84 7.44 -5.61 4.83
N TRP A 85 6.42 -6.33 5.30
CA TRP A 85 6.46 -7.78 5.27
C TRP A 85 6.58 -8.30 3.84
N ARG A 86 5.85 -7.67 2.93
CA ARG A 86 5.91 -8.09 1.54
C ARG A 86 7.32 -8.02 0.98
N GLY A 87 8.02 -6.93 1.27
CA GLY A 87 9.40 -6.79 0.82
C GLY A 87 9.51 -7.03 -0.67
N ASN A 88 10.34 -8.00 -1.05
CA ASN A 88 10.59 -8.30 -2.45
C ASN A 88 9.67 -9.36 -3.03
N ARG A 89 8.70 -9.83 -2.27
CA ARG A 89 7.78 -10.84 -2.78
C ARG A 89 6.94 -10.25 -3.90
N SER A 90 6.75 -11.02 -4.94
CA SER A 90 5.84 -10.59 -6.01
C SER A 90 4.40 -10.72 -5.54
N VAL A 91 3.49 -10.10 -6.27
CA VAL A 91 2.07 -10.26 -5.97
C VAL A 91 1.71 -11.74 -6.01
N GLU A 92 2.22 -12.46 -7.01
CA GLU A 92 1.92 -13.89 -7.14
C GLU A 92 2.40 -14.67 -5.93
N GLU A 93 3.57 -14.32 -5.41
CA GLU A 93 4.09 -15.01 -4.24
C GLU A 93 3.22 -14.74 -3.03
N VAL A 94 2.78 -13.50 -2.84
CA VAL A 94 1.89 -13.16 -1.73
C VAL A 94 0.59 -13.95 -1.84
N LEU A 95 0.01 -13.98 -3.04
CA LEU A 95 -1.24 -14.69 -3.24
C LEU A 95 -1.07 -16.20 -3.04
N ALA A 96 0.07 -16.74 -3.44
CA ALA A 96 0.34 -18.16 -3.24
C ALA A 96 0.43 -18.49 -1.76
N ILE A 97 1.09 -17.66 -0.99
CA ILE A 97 1.18 -17.86 0.46
C ILE A 97 -0.23 -17.84 1.07
N ALA A 98 -1.05 -16.88 0.63
CA ALA A 98 -2.40 -16.77 1.15
C ALA A 98 -3.22 -18.00 0.81
N ARG A 99 -3.11 -18.48 -0.43
CA ARG A 99 -3.88 -19.64 -0.87
C ARG A 99 -3.47 -20.92 -0.14
N SER A 100 -2.21 -21.01 0.24
CA SER A 100 -1.75 -22.22 0.90
C SER A 100 -2.11 -22.23 2.38
N GLY A 101 -2.82 -21.22 2.86
CA GLY A 101 -3.16 -21.14 4.26
C GLY A 101 -2.04 -20.57 5.10
N GLY A 102 -0.99 -20.08 4.46
CA GLY A 102 0.09 -19.48 5.20
C GLY A 102 -0.32 -18.17 5.84
N GLN A 103 0.48 -17.74 6.74
CA GLN A 103 0.28 -16.46 7.39
C GLN A 103 1.55 -15.67 7.23
N PRO A 104 1.42 -14.36 7.13
CA PRO A 104 2.61 -13.53 7.14
C PRO A 104 3.32 -13.74 8.46
N LYS A 105 4.61 -13.81 8.39
CA LYS A 105 5.40 -13.99 9.59
C LYS A 105 6.01 -12.68 9.98
N GLY A 106 6.20 -12.54 11.26
CA GLY A 106 6.77 -11.31 11.75
C GLY A 106 5.70 -10.48 12.41
N LYS A 107 6.13 -9.60 13.22
CA LYS A 107 5.19 -8.79 13.96
C LYS A 107 4.55 -7.71 13.13
N GLU A 108 5.02 -7.56 11.92
CA GLU A 108 4.53 -6.47 11.10
C GLU A 108 3.04 -6.52 10.88
N ILE A 109 2.54 -7.70 10.59
CA ILE A 109 1.12 -7.77 10.34
C ILE A 109 0.44 -8.75 11.26
N THR A 110 1.13 -9.18 12.31
CA THR A 110 0.50 -10.02 13.30
C THR A 110 -0.08 -9.20 14.43
N GLY A 111 0.38 -7.99 14.58
CA GLY A 111 -0.14 -7.16 15.63
C GLY A 111 -1.53 -6.70 15.33
N LYS A 112 -2.26 -6.35 16.33
CA LYS A 112 -3.56 -5.81 16.11
C LYS A 112 -3.42 -4.42 15.56
N PRO A 113 -4.28 -4.05 14.65
CA PRO A 113 -4.29 -2.68 14.24
C PRO A 113 -4.59 -1.81 15.45
N PRO A 114 -4.10 -0.58 15.46
CA PRO A 114 -4.47 0.32 16.54
C PRO A 114 -5.99 0.40 16.60
N LYS A 115 -6.49 0.85 17.71
CA LYS A 115 -7.89 0.99 17.83
C LYS A 115 -8.38 1.89 16.76
N VAL A 116 -8.90 1.30 15.74
CA VAL A 116 -9.32 2.06 14.61
C VAL A 116 -10.78 2.29 14.72
N THR A 117 -11.17 2.79 15.82
CA THR A 117 -12.55 3.09 15.98
C THR A 117 -13.02 4.06 14.96
N SER A 118 -12.16 4.92 14.53
CA SER A 118 -12.53 5.85 13.48
C SER A 118 -12.83 5.14 12.18
N VAL A 119 -12.19 4.01 11.98
CA VAL A 119 -12.44 3.25 10.77
C VAL A 119 -13.64 2.37 10.95
N ARG A 120 -13.93 2.04 12.16
CA ARG A 120 -15.01 1.17 12.43
C ARG A 120 -16.31 1.62 11.79
N GLY A 121 -16.61 2.89 11.91
CA GLY A 121 -17.82 3.35 11.33
C GLY A 121 -17.84 3.24 9.84
N VAL A 122 -16.69 3.30 9.24
CA VAL A 122 -16.56 3.21 7.81
C VAL A 122 -16.60 1.78 7.37
N SER A 123 -15.83 0.97 8.03
CA SER A 123 -15.66 -0.38 7.54
C SER A 123 -16.84 -1.25 7.86
N SER A 124 -17.52 -0.96 8.92
CA SER A 124 -18.55 -1.89 9.34
C SER A 124 -19.63 -2.02 8.31
N HIS A 125 -19.96 -0.97 7.62
CA HIS A 125 -21.00 -1.11 6.65
C HIS A 125 -20.45 -1.41 5.31
N LEU A 126 -19.20 -1.27 5.13
CA LEU A 126 -18.65 -1.62 3.89
C LEU A 126 -18.50 -3.06 3.74
N SER A 127 -18.14 -3.66 4.79
CA SER A 127 -17.89 -5.02 4.69
C SER A 127 -19.05 -5.78 4.34
N GLU A 128 -19.80 -5.19 4.26
CA GLU A 128 -20.76 -5.83 3.88
C GLU A 128 -21.00 -5.74 2.92
#